data_8af250f4e1e58dc588378ac210065f0d
#
_entry.id   8af250f4e1e58dc588378ac210065f0d
#
_cell.length_a   1.000
_cell.length_b   1.000
_cell.length_c   1.000
_cell.angle_alpha   90.00
_cell.angle_beta   90.00
_cell.angle_gamma   90.00
#
_symmetry.space_group_name_H-M   'P 1'
#
loop_
_entity.id
_entity.type
_entity.pdbx_description
1 polymer ?
#
loop_
_entity_poly.entity_id
_entity_poly.type
_entity_poly.pdbx_seq_one_letter_code
_entity_poly.pdbx_strand_id
1 'polypeptide(L)'
;MNTKLLIPIILLIIFSSCNDEWTDEQFENYISFKAPITNSEGVTDIYIRYKAEEKTTYQLPLIVSGSKTNTQNKTVHVALDPDTLETLNYERFQTREDFYYRELKSKYYSFPSEVEIKAGENTSLMNIDFALKDIDMAEKWVLPLTIEDDPSYTPNPRKNYRKALLRINPFNDYSGTYSGTALKTVMEGYENETPIVKSEIKSYVVDENTIFFYAGNIDEDRQDRRSYKIFATFDRNGGVTFDVDNPDMNFQVNKTASYTITEQMDEIRPYLLHRYLTINNIDYTFSDYTMVPNVDINYKVSGSLILERQLNTQIPDEDQQIEW
;
A
#
# COMPACT_ATOMS: atom_id res chain seq x y z
N MET A 1 1.32 76.36 -3.95
CA MET A 1 1.81 75.04 -4.35
C MET A 1 0.80 74.46 -5.32
N ASN A 2 1.18 74.30 -6.58
CA ASN A 2 0.26 73.97 -7.68
C ASN A 2 -0.30 72.52 -7.49
N THR A 3 -1.57 72.40 -7.23
CA THR A 3 -2.30 71.10 -7.12
C THR A 3 -2.11 70.14 -8.26
N LYS A 4 -1.75 70.67 -9.43
CA LYS A 4 -1.41 69.84 -10.64
C LYS A 4 -0.10 69.09 -10.56
N LEU A 5 0.82 69.48 -9.67
CA LEU A 5 2.09 68.79 -9.44
C LEU A 5 2.01 67.74 -8.32
N LEU A 6 1.03 67.88 -7.44
CA LEU A 6 0.83 66.94 -6.30
C LEU A 6 0.29 65.58 -6.78
N ILE A 7 -0.54 65.55 -7.77
CA ILE A 7 -1.17 64.32 -8.29
C ILE A 7 -0.13 63.33 -8.88
N PRO A 8 0.83 63.74 -9.76
CA PRO A 8 1.82 62.80 -10.26
C PRO A 8 2.82 62.35 -9.19
N ILE A 9 3.11 63.18 -8.16
CA ILE A 9 3.98 62.77 -7.03
C ILE A 9 3.30 61.74 -6.15
N ILE A 10 2.01 61.86 -5.88
CA ILE A 10 1.23 60.87 -5.13
C ILE A 10 1.12 59.56 -5.95
N LEU A 11 0.95 59.64 -7.27
CA LEU A 11 0.93 58.44 -8.15
C LEU A 11 2.30 57.73 -8.17
N LEU A 12 3.40 58.45 -8.16
CA LEU A 12 4.76 57.87 -8.10
C LEU A 12 5.04 57.15 -6.79
N ILE A 13 4.51 57.66 -5.67
CA ILE A 13 4.66 57.03 -4.33
C ILE A 13 3.83 55.73 -4.24
N ILE A 14 2.69 55.64 -4.93
CA ILE A 14 1.89 54.41 -4.95
C ILE A 14 2.54 53.31 -5.77
N PHE A 15 3.32 53.64 -6.82
CA PHE A 15 4.04 52.65 -7.61
C PHE A 15 5.39 52.23 -6.99
N SER A 16 5.95 52.97 -6.03
CA SER A 16 7.14 52.55 -5.28
C SER A 16 6.85 51.63 -4.07
N SER A 17 5.58 51.39 -3.77
CA SER A 17 5.13 50.39 -2.78
C SER A 17 4.98 48.98 -3.39
N CYS A 18 5.69 48.64 -4.46
CA CYS A 18 5.87 47.27 -4.90
C CYS A 18 6.94 46.62 -4.05
N ASN A 19 6.58 46.17 -2.99
CA ASN A 19 6.84 45.03 -2.12
C ASN A 19 8.08 44.21 -2.41
N ASP A 20 9.13 44.48 -1.67
CA ASP A 20 10.17 43.52 -1.33
C ASP A 20 9.67 42.41 -0.36
N GLU A 21 8.38 42.43 0.02
CA GLU A 21 7.76 41.43 0.93
C GLU A 21 7.85 40.00 0.39
N TRP A 22 7.94 39.83 -0.94
CA TRP A 22 8.08 38.52 -1.58
C TRP A 22 9.55 38.09 -1.74
N THR A 23 10.51 38.93 -1.36
CA THR A 23 11.94 38.61 -1.48
C THR A 23 12.50 37.92 -0.26
N ASP A 24 11.80 37.98 0.90
CA ASP A 24 12.20 37.33 2.12
C ASP A 24 11.52 35.98 2.32
N GLU A 25 12.19 35.04 3.01
CA GLU A 25 11.61 33.76 3.37
C GLU A 25 10.43 33.99 4.35
N GLN A 26 9.24 33.58 3.95
CA GLN A 26 8.01 33.81 4.73
C GLN A 26 7.65 32.63 5.61
N PHE A 27 8.24 31.45 5.36
CA PHE A 27 7.96 30.22 6.08
C PHE A 27 9.24 29.58 6.59
N GLU A 28 9.15 28.89 7.70
CA GLU A 28 10.27 28.13 8.22
C GLU A 28 10.65 26.99 7.29
N ASN A 29 11.94 26.81 7.07
CA ASN A 29 12.50 25.76 6.23
C ASN A 29 12.59 24.45 7.02
N TYR A 30 11.60 23.59 6.88
CA TYR A 30 11.59 22.25 7.46
C TYR A 30 11.94 21.19 6.45
N ILE A 31 12.67 20.17 6.91
CA ILE A 31 12.88 18.94 6.16
C ILE A 31 11.74 17.98 6.48
N SER A 32 11.14 17.40 5.44
CA SER A 32 9.98 16.51 5.55
C SER A 32 10.08 15.34 4.58
N PHE A 33 9.53 14.18 4.99
CA PHE A 33 9.15 13.15 4.03
C PHE A 33 7.86 13.55 3.32
N LYS A 34 7.77 13.25 2.03
CA LYS A 34 6.50 13.27 1.30
C LYS A 34 5.88 11.86 1.34
N ALA A 35 5.39 11.49 2.50
CA ALA A 35 4.75 10.21 2.78
C ALA A 35 3.37 10.45 3.41
N PRO A 36 2.37 10.86 2.62
CA PRO A 36 1.04 11.16 3.15
C PRO A 36 0.42 9.88 3.74
N ILE A 37 -0.25 10.02 4.87
CA ILE A 37 -1.06 8.93 5.42
C ILE A 37 -2.18 8.62 4.44
N THR A 38 -2.23 7.39 3.95
CA THR A 38 -3.18 6.95 2.91
C THR A 38 -4.41 6.25 3.47
N ASN A 39 -4.36 5.87 4.76
CA ASN A 39 -5.46 5.15 5.39
C ASN A 39 -5.77 5.68 6.80
N SER A 40 -6.90 5.23 7.35
CA SER A 40 -7.34 5.60 8.72
C SER A 40 -6.46 4.99 9.83
N GLU A 41 -5.57 4.08 9.50
CA GLU A 41 -4.71 3.37 10.47
C GLU A 41 -3.43 4.15 10.81
N GLY A 42 -3.12 5.22 10.07
CA GLY A 42 -2.00 6.12 10.36
C GLY A 42 -0.69 5.73 9.70
N VAL A 43 -0.72 4.89 8.68
CA VAL A 43 0.42 4.46 7.87
C VAL A 43 0.28 4.95 6.43
N THR A 44 1.39 4.95 5.71
CA THR A 44 1.45 5.24 4.26
C THR A 44 1.56 3.92 3.52
N ASP A 45 0.52 3.54 2.78
CA ASP A 45 0.57 2.36 1.94
C ASP A 45 1.48 2.61 0.74
N ILE A 46 2.46 1.72 0.52
CA ILE A 46 3.29 1.71 -0.68
C ILE A 46 3.12 0.36 -1.38
N TYR A 47 2.94 0.43 -2.69
CA TYR A 47 2.74 -0.75 -3.52
C TYR A 47 4.03 -1.04 -4.28
N ILE A 48 4.52 -2.28 -4.19
CA ILE A 48 5.81 -2.69 -4.72
C ILE A 48 5.61 -3.97 -5.52
N ARG A 49 5.99 -3.96 -6.82
CA ARG A 49 5.94 -5.19 -7.61
C ARG A 49 6.85 -6.25 -6.99
N TYR A 50 6.27 -7.41 -6.72
CA TYR A 50 7.01 -8.55 -6.21
C TYR A 50 7.93 -9.12 -7.29
N LYS A 51 9.18 -9.33 -6.93
CA LYS A 51 10.20 -10.00 -7.73
C LYS A 51 11.03 -10.88 -6.79
N ALA A 52 11.06 -12.20 -7.05
CA ALA A 52 11.74 -13.15 -6.15
C ALA A 52 13.26 -12.99 -6.17
N GLU A 53 13.85 -12.76 -7.35
CA GLU A 53 15.30 -12.76 -7.53
C GLU A 53 15.90 -11.36 -7.73
N GLU A 54 15.07 -10.32 -7.80
CA GLU A 54 15.49 -8.94 -8.05
C GLU A 54 15.06 -8.01 -6.93
N LYS A 55 15.76 -6.89 -6.80
CA LYS A 55 15.33 -5.79 -5.95
C LYS A 55 14.38 -4.88 -6.71
N THR A 56 13.38 -4.38 -5.99
CA THR A 56 12.51 -3.31 -6.49
C THR A 56 12.80 -2.05 -5.71
N THR A 57 13.09 -0.95 -6.41
CA THR A 57 13.41 0.34 -5.78
C THR A 57 12.16 1.20 -5.66
N TYR A 58 11.87 1.66 -4.46
CA TYR A 58 10.89 2.69 -4.16
C TYR A 58 11.61 4.01 -3.89
N GLN A 59 11.12 5.11 -4.47
CA GLN A 59 11.69 6.45 -4.30
C GLN A 59 10.85 7.27 -3.32
N LEU A 60 11.36 7.47 -2.10
CA LEU A 60 10.72 8.30 -1.09
C LEU A 60 11.20 9.75 -1.22
N PRO A 61 10.33 10.72 -1.57
CA PRO A 61 10.76 12.10 -1.67
C PRO A 61 10.98 12.73 -0.30
N LEU A 62 12.12 13.42 -0.16
CA LEU A 62 12.41 14.37 0.91
C LEU A 62 12.27 15.79 0.36
N ILE A 63 11.62 16.65 1.11
CA ILE A 63 11.35 18.04 0.69
C ILE A 63 11.86 19.04 1.72
N VAL A 64 12.37 20.16 1.24
CA VAL A 64 12.61 21.38 2.03
C VAL A 64 11.40 22.29 1.83
N SER A 65 10.65 22.57 2.92
CA SER A 65 9.59 23.57 2.86
C SER A 65 10.16 24.97 2.86
N GLY A 66 9.38 25.94 2.38
CA GLY A 66 9.75 27.35 2.35
C GLY A 66 9.14 28.05 1.14
N SER A 67 9.18 29.39 1.15
CA SER A 67 8.76 30.22 0.02
C SER A 67 9.88 30.43 -1.00
N LYS A 68 11.13 30.22 -0.61
CA LYS A 68 12.32 30.32 -1.45
C LYS A 68 12.93 28.98 -1.76
N THR A 69 13.69 28.94 -2.84
CA THR A 69 14.52 27.79 -3.18
C THR A 69 15.64 27.62 -2.16
N ASN A 70 15.93 26.39 -1.78
CA ASN A 70 17.05 26.04 -0.92
C ASN A 70 18.36 26.59 -1.46
N THR A 71 19.11 27.36 -0.67
CA THR A 71 20.35 28.03 -1.09
C THR A 71 21.63 27.27 -0.72
N GLN A 72 21.52 26.19 0.06
CA GLN A 72 22.67 25.44 0.57
C GLN A 72 22.45 23.94 0.39
N ASN A 73 23.54 23.21 0.18
CA ASN A 73 23.49 21.75 0.25
C ASN A 73 23.11 21.33 1.68
N LYS A 74 22.18 20.40 1.79
CA LYS A 74 21.74 19.81 3.06
C LYS A 74 21.92 18.31 3.00
N THR A 75 22.70 17.76 3.93
CA THR A 75 22.78 16.31 4.14
C THR A 75 21.77 15.92 5.20
N VAL A 76 20.74 15.23 4.81
CA VAL A 76 19.64 14.81 5.69
C VAL A 76 19.92 13.42 6.20
N HIS A 77 19.93 13.23 7.53
CA HIS A 77 20.11 11.94 8.18
C HIS A 77 18.76 11.25 8.40
N VAL A 78 18.67 10.00 7.96
CA VAL A 78 17.47 9.16 8.07
C VAL A 78 17.79 7.89 8.86
N ALA A 79 16.96 7.59 9.84
CA ALA A 79 17.09 6.42 10.69
C ALA A 79 15.79 5.62 10.80
N LEU A 80 15.87 4.41 11.35
CA LEU A 80 14.71 3.63 11.76
C LEU A 80 14.08 4.25 13.02
N ASP A 81 12.76 4.09 13.16
CA ASP A 81 11.98 4.61 14.28
C ASP A 81 10.97 3.56 14.79
N PRO A 82 11.44 2.46 15.38
CA PRO A 82 10.57 1.39 15.89
C PRO A 82 9.64 1.88 17.00
N ASP A 83 10.07 2.84 17.83
CA ASP A 83 9.28 3.37 18.94
C ASP A 83 7.97 4.04 18.48
N THR A 84 8.01 4.71 17.31
CA THR A 84 6.80 5.29 16.72
C THR A 84 5.84 4.22 16.23
N LEU A 85 6.35 3.11 15.68
CA LEU A 85 5.53 1.98 15.27
C LEU A 85 4.91 1.27 16.46
N GLU A 86 5.67 1.05 17.54
CA GLU A 86 5.17 0.46 18.78
C GLU A 86 4.06 1.31 19.39
N THR A 87 4.27 2.62 19.47
CA THR A 87 3.26 3.58 19.94
C THR A 87 1.98 3.50 19.09
N LEU A 88 2.08 3.50 17.75
CA LEU A 88 0.95 3.38 16.85
C LEU A 88 0.17 2.08 17.10
N ASN A 89 0.86 0.96 17.21
CA ASN A 89 0.27 -0.35 17.46
C ASN A 89 -0.55 -0.35 18.75
N TYR A 90 0.04 0.15 19.84
CA TYR A 90 -0.66 0.22 21.13
C TYR A 90 -1.87 1.15 21.09
N GLU A 91 -1.74 2.35 20.50
CA GLU A 91 -2.83 3.31 20.36
C GLU A 91 -4.01 2.76 19.54
N ARG A 92 -3.73 1.95 18.50
CA ARG A 92 -4.75 1.43 17.57
C ARG A 92 -5.37 0.11 18.02
N PHE A 93 -4.55 -0.81 18.46
CA PHE A 93 -4.96 -2.20 18.65
C PHE A 93 -4.94 -2.65 20.10
N GLN A 94 -4.37 -1.83 21.00
CA GLN A 94 -4.29 -2.10 22.45
C GLN A 94 -3.73 -3.51 22.72
N THR A 95 -4.54 -4.41 23.30
CA THR A 95 -4.14 -5.80 23.60
C THR A 95 -4.29 -6.78 22.43
N ARG A 96 -4.81 -6.30 21.28
CA ARG A 96 -4.99 -7.12 20.07
C ARG A 96 -3.69 -7.18 19.26
N GLU A 97 -2.66 -7.85 19.80
CA GLU A 97 -1.34 -7.98 19.16
C GLU A 97 -1.37 -8.74 17.82
N ASP A 98 -2.43 -9.51 17.58
CA ASP A 98 -2.68 -10.20 16.31
C ASP A 98 -2.93 -9.22 15.14
N PHE A 99 -3.28 -7.95 15.43
CA PHE A 99 -3.44 -6.89 14.45
C PHE A 99 -2.23 -5.98 14.29
N TYR A 100 -1.23 -6.10 15.17
CA TYR A 100 -0.07 -5.22 15.16
C TYR A 100 0.64 -5.25 13.81
N TYR A 101 1.04 -4.08 13.39
CA TYR A 101 2.05 -3.94 12.35
C TYR A 101 3.38 -4.49 12.85
N ARG A 102 4.07 -5.21 12.00
CA ARG A 102 5.40 -5.74 12.28
C ARG A 102 6.45 -4.88 11.61
N GLU A 103 7.51 -4.55 12.34
CA GLU A 103 8.67 -3.89 11.75
C GLU A 103 9.25 -4.77 10.64
N LEU A 104 9.46 -4.19 9.46
CA LEU A 104 10.03 -4.90 8.32
C LEU A 104 11.46 -5.36 8.67
N LYS A 105 11.74 -6.65 8.51
CA LYS A 105 13.05 -7.22 8.84
C LYS A 105 14.13 -6.66 7.90
N SER A 106 15.31 -6.37 8.45
CA SER A 106 16.44 -5.76 7.73
C SER A 106 16.91 -6.53 6.49
N LYS A 107 16.64 -7.84 6.40
CA LYS A 107 16.95 -8.63 5.21
C LYS A 107 16.09 -8.26 3.97
N TYR A 108 14.97 -7.57 4.16
CA TYR A 108 14.02 -7.24 3.10
C TYR A 108 14.21 -5.86 2.51
N TYR A 109 15.06 -5.00 3.08
CA TYR A 109 15.26 -3.66 2.57
C TYR A 109 16.68 -3.16 2.75
N SER A 110 17.03 -2.12 1.99
CA SER A 110 18.21 -1.27 2.22
C SER A 110 17.90 0.15 1.79
N PHE A 111 18.38 1.14 2.53
CA PHE A 111 18.28 2.56 2.20
C PHE A 111 19.55 3.29 2.68
N PRO A 112 19.90 4.46 2.08
CA PRO A 112 21.01 5.27 2.53
C PRO A 112 20.65 5.99 3.83
N SER A 113 21.56 6.01 4.80
CA SER A 113 21.38 6.78 6.06
C SER A 113 21.48 8.29 5.84
N GLU A 114 22.01 8.73 4.69
CA GLU A 114 22.20 10.14 4.34
C GLU A 114 21.65 10.41 2.94
N VAL A 115 20.92 11.53 2.81
CA VAL A 115 20.35 12.00 1.54
C VAL A 115 20.71 13.44 1.33
N GLU A 116 21.39 13.77 0.22
CA GLU A 116 21.74 15.14 -0.12
C GLU A 116 20.58 15.84 -0.84
N ILE A 117 20.20 17.03 -0.36
CA ILE A 117 19.36 18.00 -1.09
C ILE A 117 20.26 19.15 -1.51
N LYS A 118 20.51 19.30 -2.81
CA LYS A 118 21.46 20.27 -3.35
C LYS A 118 20.92 21.69 -3.28
N ALA A 119 21.84 22.64 -3.23
CA ALA A 119 21.49 24.05 -3.42
C ALA A 119 20.81 24.24 -4.78
N GLY A 120 19.70 24.99 -4.79
CA GLY A 120 18.85 25.16 -5.96
C GLY A 120 17.73 24.12 -6.08
N GLU A 121 17.73 23.07 -5.26
CA GLU A 121 16.72 22.02 -5.24
C GLU A 121 15.95 22.04 -3.92
N ASN A 122 14.64 21.86 -3.99
CA ASN A 122 13.77 21.74 -2.80
C ASN A 122 13.31 20.30 -2.57
N THR A 123 13.73 19.35 -3.40
CA THR A 123 13.34 17.94 -3.31
C THR A 123 14.52 17.06 -3.67
N SER A 124 14.67 15.96 -2.94
CA SER A 124 15.57 14.85 -3.28
C SER A 124 14.82 13.53 -3.13
N LEU A 125 15.21 12.51 -3.90
CA LEU A 125 14.59 11.18 -3.85
C LEU A 125 15.53 10.22 -3.11
N MET A 126 15.05 9.66 -2.01
CA MET A 126 15.73 8.59 -1.29
C MET A 126 15.32 7.25 -1.91
N ASN A 127 16.28 6.52 -2.44
CA ASN A 127 16.04 5.18 -2.94
C ASN A 127 16.00 4.17 -1.80
N ILE A 128 14.91 3.42 -1.72
CA ILE A 128 14.75 2.28 -0.81
C ILE A 128 14.64 1.04 -1.68
N ASP A 129 15.61 0.14 -1.57
CA ASP A 129 15.60 -1.13 -2.29
C ASP A 129 14.93 -2.20 -1.45
N PHE A 130 13.96 -2.90 -2.01
CA PHE A 130 13.25 -4.01 -1.40
C PHE A 130 13.60 -5.33 -2.07
N ALA A 131 13.94 -6.34 -1.24
CA ALA A 131 14.18 -7.73 -1.65
C ALA A 131 13.18 -8.62 -0.90
N LEU A 132 12.00 -8.84 -1.49
CA LEU A 132 10.83 -9.37 -0.79
C LEU A 132 10.67 -10.90 -0.91
N LYS A 133 11.71 -11.62 -1.35
CA LYS A 133 11.69 -13.08 -1.41
C LYS A 133 11.34 -13.68 -0.04
N ASP A 134 10.40 -14.62 -0.03
CA ASP A 134 9.93 -15.33 1.17
C ASP A 134 9.32 -14.41 2.26
N ILE A 135 8.77 -13.28 1.89
CA ILE A 135 8.03 -12.42 2.81
C ILE A 135 6.66 -13.04 3.11
N ASP A 136 6.34 -13.22 4.40
CA ASP A 136 5.01 -13.71 4.81
C ASP A 136 4.01 -12.55 4.87
N MET A 137 3.14 -12.46 3.87
CA MET A 137 2.11 -11.43 3.76
C MET A 137 0.86 -11.67 4.63
N ALA A 138 0.84 -12.72 5.45
CA ALA A 138 -0.13 -12.81 6.55
C ALA A 138 0.17 -11.80 7.68
N GLU A 139 1.40 -11.25 7.70
CA GLU A 139 1.79 -10.12 8.54
C GLU A 139 1.65 -8.79 7.79
N LYS A 140 1.39 -7.74 8.56
CA LYS A 140 1.33 -6.36 8.07
C LYS A 140 2.69 -5.69 8.29
N TRP A 141 3.55 -5.69 7.30
CA TRP A 141 4.91 -5.17 7.40
C TRP A 141 4.96 -3.66 7.23
N VAL A 142 5.68 -2.97 8.13
CA VAL A 142 5.91 -1.52 8.08
C VAL A 142 7.41 -1.24 8.23
N LEU A 143 7.93 -0.37 7.35
CA LEU A 143 9.26 0.23 7.49
C LEU A 143 9.10 1.59 8.18
N PRO A 144 9.46 1.71 9.47
CA PRO A 144 9.34 2.96 10.21
C PRO A 144 10.60 3.80 10.02
N LEU A 145 10.47 5.02 9.50
CA LEU A 145 11.57 5.94 9.24
C LEU A 145 11.36 7.26 9.97
N THR A 146 12.46 7.91 10.38
CA THR A 146 12.48 9.26 10.92
C THR A 146 13.62 10.08 10.34
N ILE A 147 13.42 11.40 10.24
CA ILE A 147 14.49 12.37 10.00
C ILE A 147 15.11 12.73 11.34
N GLU A 148 16.40 12.51 11.50
CA GLU A 148 17.15 12.81 12.72
C GLU A 148 17.36 14.31 12.90
N ASP A 149 17.64 14.72 14.13
CA ASP A 149 18.01 16.12 14.44
C ASP A 149 19.45 16.39 13.99
N ASP A 150 19.66 17.53 13.35
CA ASP A 150 20.98 17.98 12.92
C ASP A 150 21.07 19.51 12.96
N PRO A 151 22.21 20.11 13.38
CA PRO A 151 22.37 21.57 13.46
C PRO A 151 22.24 22.29 12.12
N SER A 152 22.42 21.61 10.98
CA SER A 152 22.41 22.22 9.63
C SER A 152 21.00 22.35 9.04
N TYR A 153 20.00 21.69 9.63
CA TYR A 153 18.61 21.76 9.20
C TYR A 153 17.64 21.52 10.37
N THR A 154 16.38 21.85 10.17
CA THR A 154 15.30 21.62 11.16
C THR A 154 14.34 20.58 10.60
N PRO A 155 14.22 19.39 11.22
CA PRO A 155 13.17 18.44 10.86
C PRO A 155 11.78 19.04 11.12
N ASN A 156 10.79 18.68 10.31
CA ASN A 156 9.45 19.19 10.48
C ASN A 156 8.88 18.81 11.87
N PRO A 157 8.37 19.76 12.66
CA PRO A 157 7.86 19.48 14.00
C PRO A 157 6.60 18.61 14.00
N ARG A 158 5.91 18.51 12.87
CA ARG A 158 4.73 17.65 12.73
C ARG A 158 5.15 16.21 12.50
N LYS A 159 4.69 15.30 13.38
CA LYS A 159 5.00 13.87 13.36
C LYS A 159 4.89 13.26 11.94
N ASN A 160 3.78 13.50 11.26
CA ASN A 160 3.48 12.89 9.95
C ASN A 160 4.32 13.42 8.77
N TYR A 161 5.17 14.42 9.01
CA TYR A 161 6.12 14.94 8.03
C TYR A 161 7.56 14.58 8.38
N ARG A 162 7.86 14.50 9.67
CA ARG A 162 9.18 14.07 10.16
C ARG A 162 9.35 12.56 10.07
N LYS A 163 8.25 11.79 10.24
CA LYS A 163 8.24 10.34 10.34
C LYS A 163 7.44 9.75 9.18
N ALA A 164 7.90 8.62 8.65
CA ALA A 164 7.23 7.88 7.59
C ALA A 164 7.06 6.43 8.03
N LEU A 165 5.83 6.00 8.23
CA LEU A 165 5.47 4.60 8.51
C LEU A 165 5.02 3.95 7.20
N LEU A 166 5.95 3.39 6.44
CA LEU A 166 5.68 2.82 5.12
C LEU A 166 5.17 1.39 5.26
N ARG A 167 3.89 1.18 5.02
CA ARG A 167 3.30 -0.16 4.94
C ARG A 167 3.58 -0.76 3.58
N ILE A 168 4.25 -1.92 3.59
CA ILE A 168 4.69 -2.59 2.38
C ILE A 168 3.56 -3.48 1.86
N ASN A 169 3.05 -3.19 0.66
CA ASN A 169 2.05 -3.98 -0.05
C ASN A 169 2.65 -4.52 -1.35
N PRO A 170 3.30 -5.70 -1.31
CA PRO A 170 3.76 -6.34 -2.53
C PRO A 170 2.58 -6.73 -3.41
N PHE A 171 2.73 -6.59 -4.72
CA PHE A 171 1.74 -7.02 -5.68
C PHE A 171 2.35 -7.80 -6.85
N ASN A 172 1.57 -8.67 -7.44
CA ASN A 172 1.81 -9.31 -8.73
C ASN A 172 0.59 -9.08 -9.65
N ASP A 173 0.53 -9.70 -10.79
CA ASP A 173 -0.58 -9.50 -11.74
C ASP A 173 -1.92 -10.05 -11.23
N TYR A 174 -1.90 -10.89 -10.20
CA TYR A 174 -3.04 -11.64 -9.68
C TYR A 174 -3.50 -11.20 -8.31
N SER A 175 -2.68 -10.44 -7.57
CA SER A 175 -3.01 -10.02 -6.19
C SER A 175 -3.89 -8.77 -6.15
N GLY A 176 -4.67 -8.61 -5.10
CA GLY A 176 -5.52 -7.43 -4.88
C GLY A 176 -6.83 -7.79 -4.19
N THR A 177 -7.79 -6.86 -4.24
CA THR A 177 -9.11 -7.07 -3.66
C THR A 177 -10.08 -7.55 -4.73
N TYR A 178 -10.51 -8.79 -4.61
CA TYR A 178 -11.48 -9.41 -5.51
C TYR A 178 -12.90 -9.13 -5.05
N SER A 179 -13.81 -8.90 -5.98
CA SER A 179 -15.24 -9.01 -5.71
C SER A 179 -15.57 -10.48 -5.44
N GLY A 180 -16.10 -10.76 -4.25
CA GLY A 180 -16.52 -12.09 -3.82
C GLY A 180 -18.02 -12.35 -3.98
N THR A 181 -18.78 -11.42 -4.55
CA THR A 181 -20.24 -11.49 -4.63
C THR A 181 -20.79 -12.71 -5.38
N ALA A 182 -19.97 -13.30 -6.26
CA ALA A 182 -20.29 -14.51 -7.00
C ALA A 182 -19.72 -15.80 -6.36
N LEU A 183 -19.03 -15.70 -5.22
CA LEU A 183 -18.48 -16.83 -4.49
C LEU A 183 -19.40 -17.16 -3.31
N LYS A 184 -19.92 -18.36 -3.26
CA LYS A 184 -20.87 -18.85 -2.27
C LYS A 184 -20.20 -19.86 -1.35
N THR A 185 -20.32 -19.65 -0.04
CA THR A 185 -19.89 -20.60 0.99
C THR A 185 -21.13 -21.19 1.67
N VAL A 186 -21.23 -22.49 1.72
CA VAL A 186 -22.36 -23.23 2.31
C VAL A 186 -21.83 -24.28 3.27
N MET A 187 -22.43 -24.42 4.42
CA MET A 187 -22.12 -25.52 5.34
C MET A 187 -22.64 -26.84 4.76
N GLU A 188 -21.85 -27.89 4.79
CA GLU A 188 -22.26 -29.21 4.36
C GLU A 188 -23.47 -29.71 5.18
N GLY A 189 -24.48 -30.28 4.48
CA GLY A 189 -25.74 -30.68 5.06
C GLY A 189 -26.79 -29.57 5.17
N TYR A 190 -26.43 -28.33 4.81
CA TYR A 190 -27.31 -27.16 4.83
C TYR A 190 -27.35 -26.43 3.48
N GLU A 191 -27.24 -27.18 2.38
CA GLU A 191 -27.17 -26.65 1.01
C GLU A 191 -28.41 -25.87 0.57
N ASN A 192 -29.55 -26.09 1.28
CA ASN A 192 -30.80 -25.38 1.00
C ASN A 192 -30.93 -24.03 1.73
N GLU A 193 -29.99 -23.69 2.60
CA GLU A 193 -30.00 -22.42 3.32
C GLU A 193 -29.32 -21.29 2.48
N THR A 194 -29.51 -20.06 2.93
CA THR A 194 -28.87 -18.90 2.28
C THR A 194 -27.36 -19.01 2.41
N PRO A 195 -26.62 -19.00 1.29
CA PRO A 195 -25.15 -19.07 1.33
C PRO A 195 -24.54 -17.84 1.98
N ILE A 196 -23.41 -18.02 2.63
CA ILE A 196 -22.56 -16.93 3.07
C ILE A 196 -21.84 -16.37 1.84
N VAL A 197 -21.93 -15.05 1.64
CA VAL A 197 -21.29 -14.33 0.55
C VAL A 197 -20.54 -13.14 1.12
N LYS A 198 -19.27 -13.00 0.77
CA LYS A 198 -18.46 -11.82 1.08
C LYS A 198 -18.47 -10.87 -0.11
N SER A 199 -18.61 -9.57 0.14
CA SER A 199 -18.51 -8.56 -0.92
C SER A 199 -17.11 -8.51 -1.51
N GLU A 200 -16.10 -8.62 -0.64
CA GLU A 200 -14.69 -8.50 -0.99
C GLU A 200 -13.86 -9.63 -0.38
N ILE A 201 -12.89 -10.10 -1.14
CA ILE A 201 -11.88 -11.08 -0.71
C ILE A 201 -10.51 -10.51 -1.07
N LYS A 202 -9.71 -10.22 -0.04
CA LYS A 202 -8.33 -9.78 -0.23
C LYS A 202 -7.43 -10.96 -0.56
N SER A 203 -6.56 -10.76 -1.51
CA SER A 203 -5.50 -11.71 -1.83
C SER A 203 -4.13 -11.07 -1.69
N TYR A 204 -3.17 -11.88 -1.31
CA TYR A 204 -1.82 -11.48 -0.97
C TYR A 204 -0.82 -12.23 -1.83
N VAL A 205 0.28 -11.57 -2.19
CA VAL A 205 1.35 -12.17 -2.97
C VAL A 205 2.07 -13.26 -2.17
N VAL A 206 2.38 -14.35 -2.86
CA VAL A 206 3.32 -15.40 -2.40
C VAL A 206 4.57 -15.38 -3.27
N ASP A 207 4.40 -15.41 -4.58
CA ASP A 207 5.44 -15.26 -5.60
C ASP A 207 4.89 -14.56 -6.86
N GLU A 208 5.62 -14.61 -7.99
CA GLU A 208 5.21 -13.92 -9.23
C GLU A 208 3.87 -14.41 -9.80
N ASN A 209 3.53 -15.69 -9.57
CA ASN A 209 2.35 -16.33 -10.15
C ASN A 209 1.40 -16.91 -9.10
N THR A 210 1.72 -16.78 -7.82
CA THR A 210 0.93 -17.34 -6.72
C THR A 210 0.48 -16.24 -5.78
N ILE A 211 -0.79 -16.33 -5.40
CA ILE A 211 -1.39 -15.53 -4.34
C ILE A 211 -1.96 -16.46 -3.27
N PHE A 212 -2.23 -15.92 -2.08
CA PHE A 212 -3.12 -16.59 -1.14
C PHE A 212 -4.28 -15.68 -0.74
N PHE A 213 -5.38 -16.29 -0.33
CA PHE A 213 -6.52 -15.67 0.33
C PHE A 213 -7.06 -16.61 1.42
N TYR A 214 -7.91 -16.12 2.31
CA TYR A 214 -8.47 -16.95 3.36
C TYR A 214 -9.72 -17.69 2.87
N ALA A 215 -9.88 -18.96 3.33
CA ALA A 215 -10.91 -19.86 2.86
C ALA A 215 -12.33 -19.35 3.17
N GLY A 216 -13.22 -19.40 2.21
CA GLY A 216 -14.65 -19.20 2.34
C GLY A 216 -15.08 -18.05 3.24
N ASN A 217 -15.61 -18.38 4.43
CA ASN A 217 -16.11 -17.42 5.42
C ASN A 217 -15.05 -16.96 6.46
N ILE A 218 -13.79 -17.39 6.34
CA ILE A 218 -12.73 -16.98 7.28
C ILE A 218 -12.40 -15.50 7.09
N ASP A 219 -12.57 -14.70 8.15
CA ASP A 219 -12.39 -13.26 8.11
C ASP A 219 -10.93 -12.82 8.38
N GLU A 220 -10.56 -11.65 7.85
CA GLU A 220 -9.25 -11.03 8.02
C GLU A 220 -8.90 -10.69 9.48
N ASP A 221 -9.91 -10.50 10.33
CA ASP A 221 -9.77 -10.16 11.74
C ASP A 221 -9.78 -11.38 12.68
N ARG A 222 -9.93 -12.58 12.11
CA ARG A 222 -9.89 -13.83 12.87
C ARG A 222 -8.44 -14.14 13.30
N GLN A 223 -8.22 -14.46 14.57
CA GLN A 223 -6.86 -14.66 15.12
C GLN A 223 -6.12 -15.83 14.48
N ASP A 224 -6.83 -16.89 14.15
CA ASP A 224 -6.32 -18.13 13.57
C ASP A 224 -6.40 -18.18 12.04
N ARG A 225 -6.75 -17.08 11.39
CA ARG A 225 -6.89 -16.98 9.91
C ARG A 225 -5.74 -17.59 9.13
N ARG A 226 -4.52 -17.52 9.69
CA ARG A 226 -3.31 -18.07 9.04
C ARG A 226 -3.39 -19.55 8.76
N SER A 227 -4.17 -20.29 9.57
CA SER A 227 -4.39 -21.72 9.39
C SER A 227 -5.33 -22.05 8.22
N TYR A 228 -5.93 -21.03 7.60
CA TYR A 228 -6.94 -21.17 6.55
C TYR A 228 -6.54 -20.49 5.24
N LYS A 229 -5.26 -20.43 4.95
CA LYS A 229 -4.75 -19.91 3.67
C LYS A 229 -5.05 -20.89 2.54
N ILE A 230 -5.58 -20.39 1.44
CA ILE A 230 -5.66 -21.10 0.17
C ILE A 230 -4.71 -20.42 -0.80
N PHE A 231 -3.75 -21.16 -1.33
CA PHE A 231 -2.82 -20.72 -2.35
C PHE A 231 -3.45 -20.93 -3.72
N ALA A 232 -3.41 -19.90 -4.56
CA ALA A 232 -3.86 -19.96 -5.94
C ALA A 232 -2.68 -19.69 -6.87
N THR A 233 -2.25 -20.68 -7.64
CA THR A 233 -1.16 -20.58 -8.59
C THR A 233 -1.73 -20.50 -10.01
N PHE A 234 -1.33 -19.48 -10.75
CA PHE A 234 -1.79 -19.16 -12.09
C PHE A 234 -0.77 -19.65 -13.13
N ASP A 235 -1.23 -20.42 -14.09
CA ASP A 235 -0.40 -20.82 -15.21
C ASP A 235 -0.60 -19.93 -16.45
N ARG A 236 0.35 -19.97 -17.39
CA ARG A 236 0.27 -19.14 -18.61
C ARG A 236 -0.81 -19.58 -19.60
N ASN A 237 -1.45 -20.74 -19.37
CA ASN A 237 -2.47 -21.30 -20.26
C ASN A 237 -3.90 -20.99 -19.75
N GLY A 238 -4.02 -20.18 -18.70
CA GLY A 238 -5.30 -19.81 -18.12
C GLY A 238 -5.80 -20.76 -17.03
N GLY A 239 -4.98 -21.69 -16.57
CA GLY A 239 -5.29 -22.59 -15.45
C GLY A 239 -5.02 -21.95 -14.10
N VAL A 240 -5.81 -22.35 -13.08
CA VAL A 240 -5.59 -21.99 -11.69
C VAL A 240 -5.60 -23.26 -10.84
N THR A 241 -4.54 -23.47 -10.08
CA THR A 241 -4.42 -24.58 -9.12
C THR A 241 -4.55 -24.06 -7.70
N PHE A 242 -5.40 -24.70 -6.91
CA PHE A 242 -5.53 -24.38 -5.48
C PHE A 242 -4.81 -25.42 -4.63
N ASP A 243 -4.14 -24.95 -3.59
CA ASP A 243 -3.43 -25.77 -2.60
C ASP A 243 -3.51 -25.13 -1.20
N VAL A 244 -3.15 -25.88 -0.17
CA VAL A 244 -3.07 -25.43 1.24
C VAL A 244 -1.81 -25.99 1.90
N ASP A 245 -1.27 -25.26 2.87
CA ASP A 245 -0.14 -25.70 3.69
C ASP A 245 -0.57 -26.40 4.99
N ASN A 246 -1.86 -26.30 5.34
CA ASN A 246 -2.41 -26.86 6.55
C ASN A 246 -3.29 -28.08 6.27
N PRO A 247 -2.84 -29.33 6.61
CA PRO A 247 -3.61 -30.54 6.37
C PRO A 247 -4.88 -30.66 7.20
N ASP A 248 -4.95 -29.97 8.36
CA ASP A 248 -6.14 -30.02 9.24
C ASP A 248 -7.37 -29.36 8.61
N MET A 249 -7.17 -28.58 7.54
CA MET A 249 -8.30 -28.04 6.75
C MET A 249 -9.08 -29.09 5.97
N ASN A 250 -8.59 -30.32 5.85
CA ASN A 250 -9.22 -31.36 5.01
C ASN A 250 -9.62 -30.85 3.60
N PHE A 251 -8.75 -30.01 3.02
CA PHE A 251 -9.01 -29.28 1.79
C PHE A 251 -9.12 -30.22 0.58
N GLN A 252 -10.16 -30.04 -0.24
CA GLN A 252 -10.34 -30.81 -1.48
C GLN A 252 -10.84 -29.89 -2.60
N VAL A 253 -10.20 -29.97 -3.75
CA VAL A 253 -10.62 -29.31 -4.99
C VAL A 253 -11.55 -30.25 -5.76
N ASN A 254 -12.79 -29.80 -6.04
CA ASN A 254 -13.80 -30.59 -6.72
C ASN A 254 -13.84 -30.36 -8.23
N LYS A 255 -13.37 -29.17 -8.70
CA LYS A 255 -13.32 -28.81 -10.13
C LYS A 255 -12.02 -28.08 -10.47
N THR A 256 -11.60 -28.23 -11.70
CA THR A 256 -10.47 -27.48 -12.26
C THR A 256 -10.90 -26.02 -12.45
N ALA A 257 -10.19 -25.10 -11.81
CA ALA A 257 -10.40 -23.67 -11.98
C ALA A 257 -9.60 -23.13 -13.17
N SER A 258 -10.06 -22.01 -13.70
CA SER A 258 -9.38 -21.30 -14.79
C SER A 258 -9.51 -19.79 -14.57
N TYR A 259 -8.71 -19.00 -15.26
CA TYR A 259 -8.87 -17.56 -15.26
C TYR A 259 -8.95 -16.96 -16.66
N THR A 260 -9.59 -15.82 -16.75
CA THR A 260 -9.66 -15.01 -17.97
C THR A 260 -9.34 -13.56 -17.64
N ILE A 261 -8.70 -12.87 -18.59
CA ILE A 261 -8.46 -11.43 -18.52
C ILE A 261 -9.24 -10.76 -19.63
N THR A 262 -10.01 -9.73 -19.27
CA THR A 262 -10.71 -8.86 -20.23
C THR A 262 -10.38 -7.41 -19.92
N GLU A 263 -10.34 -6.58 -20.97
CA GLU A 263 -9.97 -5.17 -20.87
C GLU A 263 -11.00 -4.31 -21.57
N GLN A 264 -11.32 -3.18 -20.95
CA GLN A 264 -12.26 -2.20 -21.48
C GLN A 264 -11.79 -0.80 -21.13
N MET A 265 -11.76 0.10 -22.14
CA MET A 265 -11.51 1.52 -21.87
C MET A 265 -12.73 2.15 -21.20
N ASP A 266 -12.48 3.05 -20.24
CA ASP A 266 -13.52 3.83 -19.59
C ASP A 266 -14.16 4.80 -20.62
N GLU A 267 -15.48 4.81 -20.69
CA GLU A 267 -16.22 5.62 -21.68
C GLU A 267 -16.12 7.13 -21.42
N ILE A 268 -15.90 7.53 -20.16
CA ILE A 268 -15.84 8.94 -19.74
C ILE A 268 -14.38 9.40 -19.63
N ARG A 269 -13.51 8.51 -19.18
CA ARG A 269 -12.08 8.77 -18.96
C ARG A 269 -11.24 7.93 -19.94
N PRO A 270 -11.04 8.38 -21.19
CA PRO A 270 -10.45 7.57 -22.28
C PRO A 270 -8.96 7.21 -22.05
N TYR A 271 -8.35 7.70 -21.00
CA TYR A 271 -7.00 7.33 -20.55
C TYR A 271 -7.01 6.20 -19.51
N LEU A 272 -8.18 5.79 -19.00
CA LEU A 272 -8.31 4.77 -17.98
C LEU A 272 -8.74 3.45 -18.63
N LEU A 273 -7.93 2.42 -18.43
CA LEU A 273 -8.19 1.05 -18.86
C LEU A 273 -8.63 0.23 -17.64
N HIS A 274 -9.82 -0.37 -17.72
CA HIS A 274 -10.29 -1.36 -16.76
C HIS A 274 -9.83 -2.74 -17.21
N ARG A 275 -9.01 -3.38 -16.38
CA ARG A 275 -8.58 -4.77 -16.58
C ARG A 275 -9.26 -5.65 -15.55
N TYR A 276 -10.06 -6.60 -16.01
CA TYR A 276 -10.76 -7.55 -15.18
C TYR A 276 -10.09 -8.93 -15.29
N LEU A 277 -9.65 -9.45 -14.15
CA LEU A 277 -9.21 -10.84 -14.04
C LEU A 277 -10.31 -11.62 -13.34
N THR A 278 -10.86 -12.63 -13.99
CA THR A 278 -11.92 -13.47 -13.42
C THR A 278 -11.40 -14.89 -13.21
N ILE A 279 -11.42 -15.35 -11.96
CA ILE A 279 -11.18 -16.77 -11.62
C ILE A 279 -12.53 -17.48 -11.68
N ASN A 280 -12.62 -18.43 -12.61
CA ASN A 280 -13.84 -19.20 -12.91
C ASN A 280 -13.78 -20.61 -12.34
N ASN A 281 -14.95 -21.23 -12.15
CA ASN A 281 -15.11 -22.63 -11.74
C ASN A 281 -14.45 -22.96 -10.39
N ILE A 282 -14.42 -22.01 -9.47
CA ILE A 282 -14.00 -22.27 -8.10
C ILE A 282 -14.97 -23.27 -7.51
N ASP A 283 -14.48 -24.43 -7.04
CA ASP A 283 -15.27 -25.45 -6.34
C ASP A 283 -14.35 -26.28 -5.46
N TYR A 284 -14.40 -26.01 -4.14
CA TYR A 284 -13.60 -26.72 -3.15
C TYR A 284 -14.39 -26.91 -1.84
N THR A 285 -13.93 -27.84 -1.02
CA THR A 285 -14.39 -28.03 0.36
C THR A 285 -13.25 -27.81 1.34
N PHE A 286 -13.57 -27.38 2.53
CA PHE A 286 -12.61 -27.25 3.64
C PHE A 286 -13.33 -27.43 5.00
N SER A 287 -12.55 -27.79 6.03
CA SER A 287 -13.01 -27.88 7.40
C SER A 287 -12.52 -26.70 8.24
N ASP A 288 -13.46 -26.02 8.92
CA ASP A 288 -13.12 -25.11 10.02
C ASP A 288 -13.09 -25.92 11.32
N TYR A 289 -11.89 -26.23 11.79
CA TYR A 289 -11.63 -27.10 12.96
C TYR A 289 -11.37 -26.31 14.25
N THR A 290 -11.36 -24.98 14.18
CA THR A 290 -11.04 -24.10 15.32
C THR A 290 -12.23 -23.29 15.83
N MET A 291 -13.29 -23.14 15.04
CA MET A 291 -14.47 -22.36 15.41
C MET A 291 -15.20 -22.95 16.63
N VAL A 292 -15.31 -24.27 16.67
CA VAL A 292 -15.92 -25.00 17.80
C VAL A 292 -14.94 -26.06 18.29
N PRO A 293 -14.58 -26.10 19.59
CA PRO A 293 -13.62 -27.07 20.10
C PRO A 293 -14.07 -28.52 19.82
N ASN A 294 -13.17 -29.31 19.23
CA ASN A 294 -13.36 -30.74 18.86
C ASN A 294 -14.53 -30.99 17.85
N VAL A 295 -14.89 -30.00 17.06
CA VAL A 295 -15.92 -30.15 16.00
C VAL A 295 -15.37 -29.55 14.72
N ASP A 296 -15.28 -30.36 13.68
CA ASP A 296 -14.96 -29.92 12.33
C ASP A 296 -16.25 -29.47 11.61
N ILE A 297 -16.30 -28.21 11.24
CA ILE A 297 -17.42 -27.69 10.45
C ILE A 297 -16.98 -27.67 8.99
N ASN A 298 -17.63 -28.50 8.19
CA ASN A 298 -17.30 -28.61 6.77
C ASN A 298 -18.05 -27.58 5.94
N TYR A 299 -17.33 -26.93 5.05
CA TYR A 299 -17.89 -25.95 4.12
C TYR A 299 -17.60 -26.34 2.68
N LYS A 300 -18.54 -26.06 1.82
CA LYS A 300 -18.40 -26.07 0.37
C LYS A 300 -18.39 -24.66 -0.16
N VAL A 301 -17.40 -24.34 -1.00
CA VAL A 301 -17.22 -23.04 -1.64
C VAL A 301 -17.29 -23.20 -3.13
N SER A 302 -18.15 -22.43 -3.80
CA SER A 302 -18.29 -22.51 -5.27
C SER A 302 -18.64 -21.16 -5.89
N GLY A 303 -18.14 -20.91 -7.10
CA GLY A 303 -18.45 -19.69 -7.85
C GLY A 303 -17.27 -19.11 -8.61
N SER A 304 -17.14 -17.79 -8.56
CA SER A 304 -16.07 -17.04 -9.23
C SER A 304 -15.63 -15.83 -8.41
N LEU A 305 -14.42 -15.35 -8.67
CA LEU A 305 -13.85 -14.13 -8.11
C LEU A 305 -13.44 -13.19 -9.24
N ILE A 306 -13.64 -11.88 -9.07
CA ILE A 306 -13.31 -10.88 -10.08
C ILE A 306 -12.42 -9.81 -9.44
N LEU A 307 -11.21 -9.66 -9.97
CA LEU A 307 -10.32 -8.54 -9.66
C LEU A 307 -10.43 -7.49 -10.76
N GLU A 308 -10.76 -6.26 -10.39
CA GLU A 308 -10.66 -5.11 -11.28
C GLU A 308 -9.39 -4.32 -10.96
N ARG A 309 -8.64 -3.96 -12.00
CA ARG A 309 -7.56 -2.98 -11.94
C ARG A 309 -7.84 -1.84 -12.89
N GLN A 310 -7.68 -0.63 -12.39
CA GLN A 310 -7.73 0.58 -13.19
C GLN A 310 -6.31 1.00 -13.55
N LEU A 311 -6.04 1.15 -14.85
CA LEU A 311 -4.71 1.45 -15.36
C LEU A 311 -4.73 2.78 -16.11
N ASN A 312 -3.94 3.73 -15.67
CA ASN A 312 -3.77 5.02 -16.34
C ASN A 312 -2.79 4.88 -17.51
N THR A 313 -3.30 4.74 -18.72
CA THR A 313 -2.51 4.50 -19.95
C THR A 313 -1.62 5.67 -20.37
N GLN A 314 -1.72 6.83 -19.71
CA GLN A 314 -0.84 7.98 -19.96
C GLN A 314 0.49 7.87 -19.19
N ILE A 315 0.58 6.97 -18.23
CA ILE A 315 1.80 6.73 -17.46
C ILE A 315 2.61 5.62 -18.17
N PRO A 316 3.89 5.87 -18.53
CA PRO A 316 4.68 4.90 -19.29
C PRO A 316 5.08 3.65 -18.49
N ASP A 317 5.23 3.76 -17.18
CA ASP A 317 5.61 2.68 -16.27
C ASP A 317 4.38 1.85 -15.90
N GLU A 318 4.35 0.58 -16.29
CA GLU A 318 3.19 -0.31 -16.09
C GLU A 318 2.79 -0.48 -14.62
N ASP A 319 3.76 -0.46 -13.71
CA ASP A 319 3.49 -0.60 -12.27
C ASP A 319 2.91 0.69 -11.68
N GLN A 320 3.32 1.84 -12.21
CA GLN A 320 2.79 3.15 -11.80
C GLN A 320 1.45 3.49 -12.47
N GLN A 321 1.07 2.79 -13.53
CA GLN A 321 -0.26 2.94 -14.14
C GLN A 321 -1.39 2.54 -13.21
N ILE A 322 -1.13 1.64 -12.25
CA ILE A 322 -2.17 1.07 -11.40
C ILE A 322 -2.69 2.14 -10.44
N GLU A 323 -3.98 2.48 -10.56
CA GLU A 323 -4.70 3.30 -9.58
C GLU A 323 -5.20 2.38 -8.45
N TRP A 324 -4.59 2.54 -7.26
CA TRP A 324 -4.84 1.68 -6.08
C TRP A 324 -6.01 2.16 -5.23
#